data_efdc129aa71bf92916163e1c0d47f489
#
_entry.id   efdc129aa71bf92916163e1c0d47f489
#
_cell.length_a   1.000
_cell.length_b   1.000
_cell.length_c   1.000
_cell.angle_alpha   90.00
_cell.angle_beta   90.00
_cell.angle_gamma   90.00
#
_symmetry.space_group_name_H-M   'P 1'
#
loop_
_entity.id
_entity.type
_entity.pdbx_description
1 polymer ?
#
loop_
_entity_poly.entity_id
_entity_poly.type
_entity_poly.pdbx_seq_one_letter_code
_entity_poly.pdbx_strand_id
1 'polypeptide(L)'
;MRVAAMLERGAAQDRRRFMRHPVSVGAGLASANDRPGAPVIVVDLSTHGCGIEVAGHCEVGARVWLKLPGLESWPSRIAWFQGDRAGLSFDRALHQAVVDRYA
;
A
#
# COMPACT_ATOMS: atom_id res chain seq x y z
N MET A 1 -11.59 -6.75 29.46
CA MET A 1 -11.24 -6.51 28.87
C MET A 1 -11.52 -5.69 28.70
N ARG A 2 -12.01 -5.29 29.34
CA ARG A 2 -11.69 -4.78 28.88
C ARG A 2 -11.43 -3.47 28.98
N VAL A 3 -10.73 -3.03 29.77
CA VAL A 3 -9.91 -2.35 28.89
C VAL A 3 -10.45 -2.48 27.51
N ALA A 4 -11.34 -3.44 27.34
CA ALA A 4 -11.86 -3.72 26.03
C ALA A 4 -12.51 -2.50 25.40
N ALA A 5 -13.28 -1.74 26.16
CA ALA A 5 -14.00 -0.61 25.58
C ALA A 5 -13.02 0.47 25.12
N MET A 6 -12.02 0.77 25.93
CA MET A 6 -11.02 1.74 25.53
C MET A 6 -10.18 1.23 24.37
N LEU A 7 -9.85 -0.04 24.40
CA LEU A 7 -9.12 -0.64 23.29
C LEU A 7 -9.94 -0.59 22.02
N GLU A 8 -11.22 -0.83 22.12
CA GLU A 8 -12.08 -0.76 20.94
C GLU A 8 -12.12 0.64 20.38
N ARG A 9 -12.19 1.64 21.23
CA ARG A 9 -12.22 3.01 20.76
C ARG A 9 -10.90 3.39 20.12
N GLY A 10 -9.80 3.02 20.73
CA GLY A 10 -8.50 3.26 20.15
C GLY A 10 -8.32 2.51 18.86
N ALA A 11 -8.77 1.26 18.83
CA ALA A 11 -8.69 0.44 17.63
C ALA A 11 -9.53 1.02 16.49
N ALA A 12 -10.67 1.62 16.82
CA ALA A 12 -11.51 2.24 15.79
C ALA A 12 -10.83 3.44 15.17
N GLN A 13 -10.18 4.27 16.00
CA GLN A 13 -9.42 5.40 15.48
C GLN A 13 -8.22 4.95 14.67
N ASP A 14 -7.51 3.94 15.16
CA ASP A 14 -6.38 3.40 14.43
C ASP A 14 -6.82 2.80 13.12
N ARG A 15 -7.95 2.11 13.11
CA ARG A 15 -8.49 1.56 11.87
C ARG A 15 -8.83 2.65 10.88
N ARG A 16 -9.33 3.80 11.35
CA ARG A 16 -9.63 4.90 10.44
C ARG A 16 -8.36 5.41 9.77
N ARG A 17 -7.25 5.52 10.51
CA ARG A 17 -5.98 5.93 9.95
C ARG A 17 -5.40 4.91 8.98
N PHE A 18 -5.61 3.62 9.29
CA PHE A 18 -5.05 2.55 8.49
C PHE A 18 -6.09 1.91 7.57
N MET A 19 -7.28 2.47 7.51
CA MET A 19 -8.35 1.89 6.73
C MET A 19 -7.94 1.80 5.27
N ARG A 20 -8.14 0.62 4.69
CA ARG A 20 -7.87 0.38 3.29
C ARG A 20 -9.11 0.74 2.48
N HIS A 21 -8.89 1.53 1.46
CA HIS A 21 -9.96 1.94 0.56
C HIS A 21 -9.84 1.12 -0.71
N PRO A 22 -10.92 0.44 -1.15
CA PRO A 22 -10.87 -0.27 -2.42
C PRO A 22 -10.70 0.74 -3.55
N VAL A 23 -9.77 0.45 -4.44
CA VAL A 23 -9.47 1.31 -5.58
C VAL A 23 -9.17 0.43 -6.78
N SER A 24 -8.97 1.05 -7.93
CA SER A 24 -8.47 0.36 -9.11
C SER A 24 -7.60 1.37 -9.86
N VAL A 25 -6.31 1.35 -9.56
CA VAL A 25 -5.40 2.37 -10.06
C VAL A 25 -4.21 1.68 -10.71
N GLY A 26 -3.99 1.97 -11.99
CA GLY A 26 -2.79 1.52 -12.67
C GLY A 26 -1.58 2.23 -12.12
N ALA A 27 -0.52 1.48 -11.85
CA ALA A 27 0.68 2.01 -11.23
C ALA A 27 1.89 1.26 -11.77
N GLY A 28 3.08 1.72 -11.41
CA GLY A 28 4.33 1.05 -11.74
C GLY A 28 5.01 0.56 -10.47
N LEU A 29 5.62 -0.62 -10.55
CA LEU A 29 6.38 -1.18 -9.44
C LEU A 29 7.79 -1.49 -9.93
N ALA A 30 8.79 -0.86 -9.34
CA ALA A 30 10.17 -1.02 -9.75
C ALA A 30 11.01 -1.52 -8.60
N SER A 31 12.05 -2.30 -8.94
CA SER A 31 13.02 -2.77 -7.94
C SER A 31 14.15 -1.78 -7.72
N ALA A 32 14.21 -0.72 -8.52
CA ALA A 32 15.19 0.37 -8.35
C ALA A 32 14.47 1.68 -8.63
N ASN A 33 14.86 2.71 -7.90
CA ASN A 33 14.17 3.99 -7.95
C ASN A 33 14.22 4.66 -9.32
N ASP A 34 15.27 4.42 -10.08
CA ASP A 34 15.49 5.07 -11.37
C ASP A 34 15.01 4.23 -12.55
N ARG A 35 14.33 3.11 -12.30
CA ARG A 35 13.88 2.22 -13.36
C ARG A 35 12.42 2.44 -13.69
N PRO A 36 12.04 2.26 -14.96
CA PRO A 36 10.62 2.14 -15.28
C PRO A 36 10.05 0.94 -14.54
N GLY A 37 8.90 1.12 -13.91
CA GLY A 37 8.27 0.05 -13.18
C GLY A 37 7.50 -0.89 -14.07
N ALA A 38 7.35 -2.13 -13.62
CA ALA A 38 6.41 -3.06 -14.24
C ALA A 38 4.98 -2.61 -13.91
N PRO A 39 4.03 -2.77 -14.84
CA PRO A 39 2.67 -2.35 -14.56
C PRO A 39 2.01 -3.24 -13.52
N VAL A 40 1.34 -2.63 -12.58
CA VAL A 40 0.54 -3.31 -11.56
C VAL A 40 -0.78 -2.56 -11.41
N ILE A 41 -1.75 -3.20 -10.76
CA ILE A 41 -3.01 -2.55 -10.41
C ILE A 41 -3.07 -2.46 -8.89
N VAL A 42 -3.22 -1.26 -8.38
CA VAL A 42 -3.46 -1.06 -6.95
C VAL A 42 -4.94 -1.30 -6.71
N VAL A 43 -5.26 -2.26 -5.83
CA VAL A 43 -6.63 -2.68 -5.57
C VAL A 43 -7.16 -2.20 -4.24
N ASP A 44 -6.28 -1.83 -3.32
CA ASP A 44 -6.67 -1.12 -2.09
C ASP A 44 -5.52 -0.23 -1.67
N LEU A 45 -5.84 0.82 -0.93
CA LEU A 45 -4.86 1.84 -0.56
C LEU A 45 -5.17 2.37 0.82
N SER A 46 -4.12 2.53 1.62
CA SER A 46 -4.19 3.21 2.91
C SER A 46 -2.98 4.13 3.03
N THR A 47 -2.90 4.86 4.13
CA THR A 47 -1.74 5.73 4.36
C THR A 47 -0.45 4.95 4.56
N HIS A 48 -0.53 3.67 4.94
CA HIS A 48 0.65 2.88 5.32
C HIS A 48 1.00 1.77 4.35
N GLY A 49 0.16 1.52 3.36
CA GLY A 49 0.44 0.46 2.41
C GLY A 49 -0.67 0.29 1.41
N CYS A 50 -0.53 -0.73 0.57
CA CYS A 50 -1.53 -1.02 -0.45
C CYS A 50 -1.47 -2.49 -0.83
N GLY A 51 -2.57 -2.95 -1.43
CA GLY A 51 -2.61 -4.24 -2.11
C GLY A 51 -2.50 -4.02 -3.60
N ILE A 52 -1.82 -4.91 -4.27
CA ILE A 52 -1.63 -4.82 -5.73
C ILE A 52 -1.90 -6.16 -6.37
N GLU A 53 -2.33 -6.11 -7.62
CA GLU A 53 -2.32 -7.26 -8.52
C GLU A 53 -1.05 -7.19 -9.34
N VAL A 54 -0.32 -8.28 -9.38
CA VAL A 54 0.96 -8.35 -10.10
C VAL A 54 0.95 -9.54 -11.04
N ALA A 55 1.69 -9.41 -12.14
CA ALA A 55 2.02 -10.54 -12.98
C ALA A 55 3.45 -10.95 -12.62
N GLY A 56 3.63 -12.20 -12.20
CA GLY A 56 4.95 -12.69 -11.85
C GLY A 56 5.15 -12.77 -10.35
N HIS A 57 6.40 -12.91 -9.97
CA HIS A 57 6.78 -13.21 -8.59
C HIS A 57 7.24 -11.95 -7.86
N CYS A 58 6.84 -11.84 -6.59
CA CYS A 58 7.34 -10.81 -5.68
C CYS A 58 8.03 -11.49 -4.52
N GLU A 59 9.18 -10.97 -4.12
CA GLU A 59 9.91 -11.52 -2.99
C GLU A 59 9.59 -10.75 -1.73
N VAL A 60 9.07 -11.45 -0.72
CA VAL A 60 8.70 -10.83 0.55
C VAL A 60 9.93 -10.21 1.18
N GLY A 61 9.79 -8.98 1.65
CA GLY A 61 10.89 -8.22 2.24
C GLY A 61 11.69 -7.39 1.26
N ALA A 62 11.50 -7.60 -0.04
CA ALA A 62 12.24 -6.85 -1.05
C ALA A 62 11.82 -5.39 -1.06
N ARG A 63 12.79 -4.50 -1.25
CA ARG A 63 12.51 -3.09 -1.42
C ARG A 63 12.04 -2.83 -2.83
N VAL A 64 10.97 -2.05 -2.94
CA VAL A 64 10.39 -1.68 -4.23
C VAL A 64 9.99 -0.21 -4.19
N TRP A 65 9.74 0.36 -5.35
CA TRP A 65 9.23 1.72 -5.48
C TRP A 65 7.91 1.66 -6.22
N LEU A 66 6.88 2.22 -5.60
CA LEU A 66 5.55 2.28 -6.19
C LEU A 66 5.36 3.65 -6.82
N LYS A 67 4.97 3.66 -8.09
CA LYS A 67 4.70 4.91 -8.81
C LYS A 67 3.22 5.01 -9.10
N LEU A 68 2.52 5.79 -8.28
CA LEU A 68 1.12 6.12 -8.51
C LEU A 68 1.03 7.30 -9.48
N PRO A 69 -0.07 7.42 -10.24
CA PRO A 69 -0.22 8.53 -11.17
C PRO A 69 -0.14 9.88 -10.45
N GLY A 70 0.72 10.75 -10.93
CA GLY A 70 0.85 12.10 -10.39
C GLY A 70 1.66 12.19 -9.11
N LEU A 71 2.25 11.11 -8.64
CA LEU A 71 3.01 11.08 -7.41
C LEU A 71 4.44 10.62 -7.70
N GLU A 72 5.39 11.07 -6.91
CA GLU A 72 6.76 10.56 -7.03
C GLU A 72 6.81 9.10 -6.61
N SER A 73 7.89 8.41 -7.01
CA SER A 73 8.09 7.01 -6.62
C SER A 73 8.16 6.89 -5.12
N TRP A 74 7.40 5.94 -4.57
CA TRP A 74 7.23 5.83 -3.12
C TRP A 74 7.92 4.56 -2.61
N PRO A 75 8.95 4.70 -1.77
CA PRO A 75 9.71 3.53 -1.31
C PRO A 75 8.85 2.66 -0.40
N SER A 76 8.92 1.35 -0.64
CA SER A 76 8.06 0.38 0.00
C SER A 76 8.78 -0.95 0.12
N ARG A 77 8.15 -1.88 0.81
CA ARG A 77 8.62 -3.26 0.88
C ARG A 77 7.46 -4.20 0.61
N ILE A 78 7.78 -5.33 0.01
CA ILE A 78 6.80 -6.41 -0.18
C ILE A 78 6.54 -7.01 1.20
N ALA A 79 5.31 -6.84 1.70
CA ALA A 79 4.93 -7.36 3.01
C ALA A 79 4.45 -8.80 2.91
N TRP A 80 3.77 -9.15 1.82
CA TRP A 80 3.29 -10.50 1.57
C TRP A 80 3.05 -10.68 0.08
N PHE A 81 3.06 -11.94 -0.35
CA PHE A 81 2.79 -12.29 -1.75
C PHE A 81 2.03 -13.61 -1.77
N GLN A 82 0.95 -13.66 -2.52
CA GLN A 82 0.15 -14.86 -2.64
C GLN A 82 -0.59 -14.84 -3.97
N GLY A 83 -0.34 -15.85 -4.81
CA GLY A 83 -0.98 -15.94 -6.11
C GLY A 83 -0.58 -14.79 -7.01
N ASP A 84 -1.56 -14.01 -7.42
CA ASP A 84 -1.33 -12.83 -8.26
C ASP A 84 -1.48 -11.52 -7.46
N ARG A 85 -1.46 -11.61 -6.14
CA ARG A 85 -1.63 -10.46 -5.26
C ARG A 85 -0.42 -10.30 -4.37
N ALA A 86 -0.11 -9.06 -4.04
CA ALA A 86 0.94 -8.72 -3.09
C ALA A 86 0.49 -7.54 -2.24
N GLY A 87 1.06 -7.46 -1.05
CA GLY A 87 0.85 -6.31 -0.18
C GLY A 87 2.14 -5.54 -0.04
N LEU A 88 2.03 -4.22 -0.10
CA LEU A 88 3.16 -3.33 0.10
C LEU A 88 3.00 -2.59 1.41
N SER A 89 4.10 -2.48 2.14
CA SER A 89 4.21 -1.64 3.32
C SER A 89 5.06 -0.43 2.92
N PHE A 90 4.53 0.76 3.09
CA PHE A 90 5.27 1.99 2.73
C PHE A 90 6.33 2.27 3.78
N ASP A 91 7.51 2.72 3.35
CA ASP A 91 8.58 3.10 4.28
C ASP A 91 8.18 4.32 5.12
N ARG A 92 7.37 5.19 4.53
CA ARG A 92 6.79 6.32 5.25
C ARG A 92 5.35 6.49 4.81
N ALA A 93 4.51 6.97 5.71
CA ALA A 93 3.09 7.07 5.44
C ALA A 93 2.81 8.11 4.36
N LEU A 94 1.81 7.84 3.52
CA LEU A 94 1.23 8.85 2.65
C LEU A 94 0.33 9.74 3.50
N HIS A 95 0.22 11.00 3.10
CA HIS A 95 -0.77 11.87 3.70
C HIS A 95 -2.17 11.40 3.33
N GLN A 96 -3.11 11.52 4.26
CA GLN A 96 -4.48 11.07 4.02
C GLN A 96 -5.10 11.73 2.78
N ALA A 97 -4.77 13.01 2.56
CA ALA A 97 -5.29 13.72 1.39
C ALA A 97 -4.83 13.07 0.08
N VAL A 98 -3.64 12.46 0.07
CA VAL A 98 -3.14 11.76 -1.11
C VAL A 98 -3.94 10.49 -1.33
N VAL A 99 -4.21 9.73 -0.26
CA VAL A 99 -5.03 8.53 -0.34
C VAL A 99 -6.42 8.88 -0.87
N ASP A 100 -7.00 9.97 -0.36
CA ASP A 100 -8.34 10.40 -0.74
C ASP A 100 -8.42 10.75 -2.23
N ARG A 101 -7.31 11.16 -2.83
CA ARG A 101 -7.27 11.49 -4.25
C ARG A 101 -7.56 10.26 -5.12
N TYR A 102 -7.18 9.09 -4.67
CA TYR A 102 -7.33 7.85 -5.45
C TYR A 102 -8.54 7.03 -5.01
N ALA A 103 -9.06 7.28 -3.83
CA ALA A 103 -10.18 6.50 -3.29
C ALA A 103 -11.53 6.91 -3.88
#